data_d66cc4e3cd8af1e32657a4186be0bbd2
#
_entry.id   d66cc4e3cd8af1e32657a4186be0bbd2
#
_cell.length_a   1.000
_cell.length_b   1.000
_cell.length_c   1.000
_cell.angle_alpha   90.00
_cell.angle_beta   90.00
_cell.angle_gamma   90.00
#
_symmetry.space_group_name_H-M   'P 1'
#
loop_
_entity.id
_entity.type
_entity.pdbx_description
1 polymer ?
#
loop_
_entity_poly.entity_id
_entity_poly.type
_entity_poly.pdbx_seq_one_letter_code
_entity_poly.pdbx_strand_id
1 'polypeptide(L)'
;MRILHLVHQYLPDHVGGTELYTVWLTRALQQQGHDVAIFHRRSAEGNGLTQREENGIKIWSAWNGRFQPTNRLLSTFRNQPLLHSFQQVIGEFQPDVVHVEHLMGLPTQMLDFLQAQQIPYIVTLWDFWWICANAQLLTNYDQTVCAGPDRFLNCSKCTLARANLPQFAPAVPALALPLRWRNGRLHQALLHASKLIAPAEFVKEWYVNHGLSAHKIEVLPPGLDYPEKPAVPPHDNFRVGYVGGLSWQKGVHVLVEAFNQLPETAELWLAGDPEFDPDYVKQLKMAGRATFLGKLDRTAVWEMLAQVDVIVVPSLWYETFVFVISEAFAMGVPVIASDLGVVGERVRHGVDGLLFPPGDVNQLAQRLQQLHDDLNLLAHLRQNILSPLTVTEHATAVANLYGDVVTLTAQNEKLGKAS
;
A
#
# COMPACT_ATOMS: atom_id res chain seq x y z
N MET A 1 -4.48 -17.68 -19.21
CA MET A 1 -5.69 -16.97 -18.72
C MET A 1 -5.61 -15.53 -19.17
N ARG A 2 -6.77 -14.90 -19.40
CA ARG A 2 -6.91 -13.45 -19.60
C ARG A 2 -7.22 -12.80 -18.26
N ILE A 3 -6.31 -11.93 -17.79
CA ILE A 3 -6.35 -11.34 -16.46
C ILE A 3 -6.46 -9.82 -16.60
N LEU A 4 -7.51 -9.21 -16.06
CA LEU A 4 -7.67 -7.77 -16.06
C LEU A 4 -7.40 -7.20 -14.65
N HIS A 5 -6.38 -6.35 -14.53
CA HIS A 5 -6.12 -5.60 -13.31
C HIS A 5 -6.93 -4.31 -13.29
N LEU A 6 -7.68 -4.09 -12.22
CA LEU A 6 -8.48 -2.90 -11.98
C LEU A 6 -7.82 -2.08 -10.88
N VAL A 7 -7.22 -0.94 -11.25
CA VAL A 7 -6.48 -0.07 -10.34
C VAL A 7 -7.01 1.36 -10.40
N HIS A 8 -7.01 2.05 -9.26
CA HIS A 8 -7.62 3.37 -9.14
C HIS A 8 -6.84 4.49 -9.84
N GLN A 9 -5.53 4.31 -10.05
CA GLN A 9 -4.60 5.22 -10.73
C GLN A 9 -3.40 4.42 -11.23
N TYR A 10 -2.64 4.94 -12.19
CA TYR A 10 -1.52 4.22 -12.80
C TYR A 10 -0.47 5.17 -13.36
N LEU A 11 0.67 4.60 -13.77
CA LEU A 11 1.78 5.32 -14.40
C LEU A 11 1.37 5.96 -15.74
N PRO A 12 1.99 7.05 -16.16
CA PRO A 12 3.02 7.83 -15.46
C PRO A 12 2.45 8.88 -14.48
N ASP A 13 1.12 9.07 -14.45
CA ASP A 13 0.48 10.16 -13.71
C ASP A 13 0.64 10.02 -12.19
N HIS A 14 0.77 8.78 -11.70
CA HIS A 14 0.92 8.47 -10.28
C HIS A 14 1.93 7.35 -10.07
N VAL A 15 2.79 7.52 -9.06
CA VAL A 15 3.82 6.53 -8.67
C VAL A 15 3.72 6.31 -7.17
N GLY A 16 3.23 5.14 -6.78
CA GLY A 16 3.15 4.67 -5.39
C GLY A 16 3.38 3.16 -5.33
N GLY A 17 3.28 2.59 -4.14
CA GLY A 17 3.51 1.16 -3.93
C GLY A 17 2.55 0.26 -4.72
N THR A 18 1.27 0.60 -4.77
CA THR A 18 0.26 -0.18 -5.49
C THR A 18 0.49 -0.13 -7.01
N GLU A 19 0.84 1.04 -7.55
CA GLU A 19 1.11 1.21 -8.98
C GLU A 19 2.36 0.44 -9.42
N LEU A 20 3.45 0.54 -8.65
CA LEU A 20 4.69 -0.20 -8.92
C LEU A 20 4.47 -1.71 -8.81
N TYR A 21 3.78 -2.17 -7.77
CA TYR A 21 3.39 -3.56 -7.63
C TYR A 21 2.58 -4.05 -8.84
N THR A 22 1.58 -3.29 -9.28
CA THR A 22 0.77 -3.64 -10.45
C THR A 22 1.64 -3.81 -11.70
N VAL A 23 2.62 -2.93 -11.92
CA VAL A 23 3.59 -3.06 -13.03
C VAL A 23 4.40 -4.34 -12.92
N TRP A 24 4.96 -4.63 -11.75
CA TRP A 24 5.80 -5.82 -11.55
C TRP A 24 4.99 -7.11 -11.72
N LEU A 25 3.83 -7.19 -11.07
CA LEU A 25 2.97 -8.37 -11.14
C LEU A 25 2.47 -8.62 -12.56
N THR A 26 1.98 -7.60 -13.26
CA THR A 26 1.44 -7.75 -14.63
C THR A 26 2.51 -8.21 -15.62
N ARG A 27 3.75 -7.69 -15.51
CA ARG A 27 4.88 -8.12 -16.32
C ARG A 27 5.28 -9.57 -16.03
N ALA A 28 5.35 -9.96 -14.76
CA ALA A 28 5.70 -11.31 -14.37
C ALA A 28 4.64 -12.33 -14.81
N LEU A 29 3.35 -12.01 -14.68
CA LEU A 29 2.25 -12.84 -15.19
C LEU A 29 2.29 -12.98 -16.71
N GLN A 30 2.59 -11.91 -17.45
CA GLN A 30 2.76 -11.96 -18.90
C GLN A 30 3.92 -12.86 -19.30
N GLN A 31 5.07 -12.77 -18.59
CA GLN A 31 6.22 -13.64 -18.82
C GLN A 31 5.92 -15.13 -18.55
N GLN A 32 4.94 -15.40 -17.67
CA GLN A 32 4.41 -16.75 -17.42
C GLN A 32 3.37 -17.21 -18.47
N GLY A 33 3.15 -16.42 -19.53
CA GLY A 33 2.26 -16.79 -20.64
C GLY A 33 0.79 -16.44 -20.42
N HIS A 34 0.46 -15.57 -19.48
CA HIS A 34 -0.89 -15.02 -19.33
C HIS A 34 -1.10 -13.81 -20.26
N ASP A 35 -2.34 -13.63 -20.72
CA ASP A 35 -2.76 -12.42 -21.42
C ASP A 35 -3.24 -11.42 -20.35
N VAL A 36 -2.50 -10.31 -20.17
CA VAL A 36 -2.71 -9.40 -19.06
C VAL A 36 -3.05 -8.01 -19.56
N ALA A 37 -4.01 -7.38 -18.91
CA ALA A 37 -4.41 -6.03 -19.22
C ALA A 37 -4.68 -5.21 -17.95
N ILE A 38 -4.68 -3.88 -18.08
CA ILE A 38 -4.89 -2.95 -16.97
C ILE A 38 -6.01 -1.98 -17.35
N PHE A 39 -6.94 -1.77 -16.42
CA PHE A 39 -7.92 -0.69 -16.47
C PHE A 39 -7.71 0.25 -15.30
N HIS A 40 -7.57 1.55 -15.58
CA HIS A 40 -7.46 2.55 -14.53
C HIS A 40 -8.23 3.83 -14.86
N ARG A 41 -8.47 4.62 -13.82
CA ARG A 41 -9.08 5.95 -13.94
C ARG A 41 -8.00 7.02 -14.09
N ARG A 42 -8.26 8.04 -14.94
CA ARG A 42 -7.50 9.29 -14.96
C ARG A 42 -8.31 10.44 -14.40
N SER A 43 -7.64 11.31 -13.62
CA SER A 43 -8.24 12.47 -12.94
C SER A 43 -8.07 13.79 -13.69
N ALA A 44 -7.51 13.76 -14.90
CA ALA A 44 -7.32 14.97 -15.72
C ALA A 44 -8.62 15.43 -16.41
N GLU A 45 -8.60 16.58 -17.08
CA GLU A 45 -9.71 17.04 -17.91
C GLU A 45 -9.81 16.15 -19.16
N GLY A 46 -11.01 15.66 -19.43
CA GLY A 46 -11.29 14.77 -20.56
C GLY A 46 -12.46 13.85 -20.27
N ASN A 47 -13.02 13.27 -21.31
CA ASN A 47 -14.09 12.29 -21.25
C ASN A 47 -13.75 11.11 -22.16
N GLY A 48 -14.19 9.93 -21.79
CA GLY A 48 -14.10 8.74 -22.62
C GLY A 48 -13.04 7.75 -22.18
N LEU A 49 -12.82 6.78 -23.05
CA LEU A 49 -11.88 5.68 -22.87
C LEU A 49 -10.73 5.85 -23.88
N THR A 50 -9.51 5.71 -23.41
CA THR A 50 -8.31 5.63 -24.26
C THR A 50 -7.57 4.35 -24.00
N GLN A 51 -6.88 3.83 -25.00
CA GLN A 51 -6.05 2.64 -24.92
C GLN A 51 -4.62 2.97 -25.34
N ARG A 52 -3.66 2.40 -24.63
CA ARG A 52 -2.27 2.34 -25.04
C ARG A 52 -1.72 0.94 -24.79
N GLU A 53 -0.58 0.64 -25.33
CA GLU A 53 0.12 -0.63 -25.10
C GLU A 53 1.54 -0.36 -24.63
N GLU A 54 1.95 -1.06 -23.58
CA GLU A 54 3.31 -0.99 -23.03
C GLU A 54 3.84 -2.42 -22.84
N ASN A 55 4.92 -2.76 -23.54
CA ASN A 55 5.55 -4.10 -23.49
C ASN A 55 4.55 -5.25 -23.75
N GLY A 56 3.59 -5.06 -24.66
CA GLY A 56 2.56 -6.06 -24.96
C GLY A 56 1.39 -6.12 -23.97
N ILE A 57 1.36 -5.26 -22.94
CA ILE A 57 0.24 -5.15 -21.99
C ILE A 57 -0.68 -4.01 -22.44
N LYS A 58 -1.97 -4.31 -22.65
CA LYS A 58 -2.98 -3.31 -22.95
C LYS A 58 -3.37 -2.53 -21.70
N ILE A 59 -3.34 -1.21 -21.80
CA ILE A 59 -3.69 -0.30 -20.70
C ILE A 59 -4.82 0.61 -21.13
N TRP A 60 -5.98 0.45 -20.54
CA TRP A 60 -7.13 1.31 -20.73
C TRP A 60 -7.22 2.37 -19.65
N SER A 61 -7.33 3.61 -20.07
CA SER A 61 -7.49 4.77 -19.20
C SER A 61 -8.87 5.39 -19.39
N ALA A 62 -9.68 5.39 -18.35
CA ALA A 62 -11.00 5.98 -18.38
C ALA A 62 -11.02 7.36 -17.69
N TRP A 63 -11.71 8.32 -18.29
CA TRP A 63 -11.78 9.69 -17.83
C TRP A 63 -13.15 9.98 -17.22
N ASN A 64 -13.19 10.62 -16.05
CA ASN A 64 -14.45 11.02 -15.40
C ASN A 64 -14.47 12.49 -14.97
N GLY A 65 -13.58 13.29 -15.57
CA GLY A 65 -13.38 14.68 -15.16
C GLY A 65 -12.61 14.81 -13.84
N ARG A 66 -12.51 16.04 -13.31
CA ARG A 66 -11.89 16.28 -12.01
C ARG A 66 -12.72 15.66 -10.89
N PHE A 67 -12.04 14.93 -10.03
CA PHE A 67 -12.65 14.33 -8.85
C PHE A 67 -13.01 15.42 -7.83
N GLN A 68 -14.30 15.71 -7.68
CA GLN A 68 -14.80 16.70 -6.74
C GLN A 68 -14.98 16.07 -5.35
N PRO A 69 -14.47 16.67 -4.26
CA PRO A 69 -14.67 16.17 -2.90
C PRO A 69 -16.14 15.99 -2.53
N THR A 70 -17.01 16.87 -3.02
CA THR A 70 -18.46 16.86 -2.79
C THR A 70 -19.15 15.63 -3.42
N ASN A 71 -18.62 15.11 -4.52
CA ASN A 71 -19.18 13.95 -5.22
C ASN A 71 -18.49 12.63 -4.86
N ARG A 72 -17.47 12.68 -4.00
CA ARG A 72 -16.63 11.51 -3.69
C ARG A 72 -17.42 10.33 -3.17
N LEU A 73 -18.36 10.58 -2.25
CA LEU A 73 -19.18 9.51 -1.68
C LEU A 73 -20.07 8.86 -2.74
N LEU A 74 -20.79 9.67 -3.52
CA LEU A 74 -21.70 9.15 -4.55
C LEU A 74 -20.97 8.48 -5.69
N SER A 75 -19.85 9.04 -6.16
CA SER A 75 -19.04 8.46 -7.24
C SER A 75 -18.38 7.13 -6.86
N THR A 76 -18.17 6.86 -5.57
CA THR A 76 -17.74 5.55 -5.07
C THR A 76 -18.76 4.45 -5.41
N PHE A 77 -20.03 4.77 -5.50
CA PHE A 77 -21.09 3.78 -5.73
C PHE A 77 -21.65 3.85 -7.12
N ARG A 78 -21.76 5.03 -7.71
CA ARG A 78 -22.38 5.23 -9.01
C ARG A 78 -21.64 6.25 -9.85
N ASN A 79 -21.13 5.78 -11.00
CA ASN A 79 -20.50 6.60 -12.02
C ASN A 79 -20.74 5.94 -13.39
N GLN A 80 -21.79 6.38 -14.10
CA GLN A 80 -22.20 5.76 -15.35
C GLN A 80 -21.15 5.86 -16.47
N PRO A 81 -20.46 7.00 -16.69
CA PRO A 81 -19.39 7.08 -17.68
C PRO A 81 -18.28 6.07 -17.46
N LEU A 82 -17.79 5.93 -16.21
CA LEU A 82 -16.76 4.95 -15.87
C LEU A 82 -17.26 3.50 -16.02
N LEU A 83 -18.51 3.22 -15.59
CA LEU A 83 -19.10 1.91 -15.79
C LEU A 83 -19.21 1.55 -17.26
N HIS A 84 -19.66 2.47 -18.11
CA HIS A 84 -19.77 2.23 -19.54
C HIS A 84 -18.38 1.95 -20.16
N SER A 85 -17.35 2.74 -19.85
CA SER A 85 -15.98 2.47 -20.27
C SER A 85 -15.49 1.09 -19.82
N PHE A 86 -15.79 0.70 -18.58
CA PHE A 86 -15.42 -0.61 -18.06
C PHE A 86 -16.15 -1.75 -18.80
N GLN A 87 -17.45 -1.60 -19.08
CA GLN A 87 -18.22 -2.56 -19.86
C GLN A 87 -17.66 -2.77 -21.26
N GLN A 88 -17.21 -1.69 -21.92
CA GLN A 88 -16.53 -1.77 -23.23
C GLN A 88 -15.25 -2.62 -23.12
N VAL A 89 -14.43 -2.37 -22.10
CA VAL A 89 -13.18 -3.12 -21.88
C VAL A 89 -13.47 -4.60 -21.59
N ILE A 90 -14.47 -4.89 -20.74
CA ILE A 90 -14.87 -6.29 -20.48
C ILE A 90 -15.35 -6.99 -21.77
N GLY A 91 -16.15 -6.32 -22.60
CA GLY A 91 -16.61 -6.87 -23.88
C GLY A 91 -15.48 -7.11 -24.89
N GLU A 92 -14.47 -6.23 -24.93
CA GLU A 92 -13.32 -6.35 -25.82
C GLU A 92 -12.29 -7.39 -25.30
N PHE A 93 -11.90 -7.31 -24.03
CA PHE A 93 -10.84 -8.15 -23.48
C PHE A 93 -11.34 -9.53 -23.04
N GLN A 94 -12.60 -9.63 -22.62
CA GLN A 94 -13.23 -10.88 -22.10
C GLN A 94 -12.38 -11.60 -21.06
N PRO A 95 -12.09 -10.98 -19.91
CA PRO A 95 -11.20 -11.56 -18.90
C PRO A 95 -11.79 -12.84 -18.27
N ASP A 96 -10.92 -13.81 -17.98
CA ASP A 96 -11.29 -15.00 -17.20
C ASP A 96 -11.41 -14.65 -15.70
N VAL A 97 -10.65 -13.63 -15.26
CA VAL A 97 -10.67 -13.13 -13.87
C VAL A 97 -10.31 -11.64 -13.85
N VAL A 98 -10.92 -10.90 -12.91
CA VAL A 98 -10.55 -9.50 -12.65
C VAL A 98 -9.86 -9.40 -11.30
N HIS A 99 -8.67 -8.81 -11.27
CA HIS A 99 -7.96 -8.49 -10.03
C HIS A 99 -8.13 -7.02 -9.67
N VAL A 100 -8.81 -6.76 -8.58
CA VAL A 100 -9.04 -5.41 -8.06
C VAL A 100 -7.90 -5.05 -7.13
N GLU A 101 -6.98 -4.24 -7.62
CA GLU A 101 -5.87 -3.73 -6.81
C GLU A 101 -6.37 -2.63 -5.86
N HIS A 102 -7.13 -1.69 -6.37
CA HIS A 102 -7.75 -0.67 -5.55
C HIS A 102 -8.94 -0.01 -6.25
N LEU A 103 -9.99 0.31 -5.48
CA LEU A 103 -11.25 0.82 -6.06
C LEU A 103 -11.52 2.31 -5.72
N MET A 104 -10.62 3.03 -5.04
CA MET A 104 -10.86 4.43 -4.68
C MET A 104 -11.02 5.32 -5.92
N GLY A 105 -12.21 5.95 -6.05
CA GLY A 105 -12.56 6.76 -7.23
C GLY A 105 -13.09 5.96 -8.43
N LEU A 106 -13.19 4.65 -8.32
CA LEU A 106 -13.92 3.77 -9.22
C LEU A 106 -15.22 3.32 -8.57
N PRO A 107 -16.35 3.20 -9.31
CA PRO A 107 -17.63 2.87 -8.71
C PRO A 107 -17.78 1.37 -8.42
N THR A 108 -18.36 1.03 -7.26
CA THR A 108 -18.70 -0.37 -6.92
C THR A 108 -19.64 -1.03 -7.91
N GLN A 109 -20.39 -0.27 -8.71
CA GLN A 109 -21.19 -0.79 -9.83
C GLN A 109 -20.38 -1.64 -10.82
N MET A 110 -19.06 -1.44 -10.92
CA MET A 110 -18.19 -2.31 -11.74
C MET A 110 -18.18 -3.73 -11.17
N LEU A 111 -18.14 -3.89 -9.84
CA LEU A 111 -18.17 -5.19 -9.18
C LEU A 111 -19.57 -5.82 -9.27
N ASP A 112 -20.64 -5.03 -9.10
CA ASP A 112 -22.01 -5.49 -9.31
C ASP A 112 -22.20 -6.01 -10.75
N PHE A 113 -21.59 -5.33 -11.75
CA PHE A 113 -21.59 -5.76 -13.15
C PHE A 113 -20.83 -7.08 -13.36
N LEU A 114 -19.62 -7.24 -12.77
CA LEU A 114 -18.86 -8.49 -12.85
C LEU A 114 -19.66 -9.66 -12.28
N GLN A 115 -20.35 -9.48 -11.16
CA GLN A 115 -21.24 -10.49 -10.58
C GLN A 115 -22.37 -10.87 -11.53
N ALA A 116 -23.03 -9.87 -12.12
CA ALA A 116 -24.14 -10.12 -13.07
C ALA A 116 -23.66 -10.85 -14.34
N GLN A 117 -22.40 -10.68 -14.73
CA GLN A 117 -21.76 -11.39 -15.84
C GLN A 117 -21.09 -12.71 -15.44
N GLN A 118 -21.16 -13.09 -14.16
CA GLN A 118 -20.52 -14.28 -13.59
C GLN A 118 -18.97 -14.30 -13.79
N ILE A 119 -18.37 -13.12 -13.94
CA ILE A 119 -16.91 -12.96 -14.03
C ILE A 119 -16.35 -12.90 -12.60
N PRO A 120 -15.51 -13.88 -12.20
CA PRO A 120 -14.91 -13.87 -10.85
C PRO A 120 -13.96 -12.70 -10.67
N TYR A 121 -13.94 -12.15 -9.45
CA TYR A 121 -12.95 -11.14 -9.10
C TYR A 121 -12.30 -11.41 -7.75
N ILE A 122 -11.05 -10.99 -7.65
CA ILE A 122 -10.21 -11.05 -6.45
C ILE A 122 -9.89 -9.60 -6.04
N VAL A 123 -9.72 -9.36 -4.75
CA VAL A 123 -9.37 -8.03 -4.23
C VAL A 123 -8.11 -8.13 -3.38
N THR A 124 -7.09 -7.30 -3.66
CA THR A 124 -5.98 -7.09 -2.74
C THR A 124 -6.30 -5.97 -1.75
N LEU A 125 -6.06 -6.23 -0.48
CA LEU A 125 -6.35 -5.33 0.64
C LEU A 125 -5.14 -4.43 0.91
N TRP A 126 -4.87 -3.48 -0.03
CA TRP A 126 -3.71 -2.60 0.03
C TRP A 126 -3.76 -1.51 1.09
N ASP A 127 -4.96 -1.25 1.62
CA ASP A 127 -5.18 -0.30 2.71
C ASP A 127 -6.49 -0.61 3.42
N PHE A 128 -6.90 0.24 4.33
CA PHE A 128 -8.13 0.09 5.11
C PHE A 128 -9.32 0.85 4.50
N TRP A 129 -9.24 1.29 3.25
CA TRP A 129 -10.29 2.08 2.58
C TRP A 129 -11.65 1.38 2.55
N TRP A 130 -11.66 0.07 2.49
CA TRP A 130 -12.90 -0.72 2.48
C TRP A 130 -13.73 -0.54 3.77
N ILE A 131 -13.10 -0.15 4.87
CA ILE A 131 -13.74 0.09 6.17
C ILE A 131 -13.56 1.55 6.62
N CYS A 132 -12.37 2.11 6.48
CA CYS A 132 -12.05 3.47 6.87
C CYS A 132 -12.24 4.45 5.69
N ALA A 133 -13.10 5.46 5.82
CA ALA A 133 -13.31 6.46 4.76
C ALA A 133 -12.05 7.28 4.42
N ASN A 134 -11.07 7.34 5.34
CA ASN A 134 -9.77 7.98 5.14
C ASN A 134 -8.68 7.00 4.70
N ALA A 135 -8.95 5.71 4.64
CA ALA A 135 -8.01 4.63 4.27
C ALA A 135 -6.88 4.35 5.28
N GLN A 136 -6.65 5.20 6.27
CA GLN A 136 -5.41 5.24 7.05
C GLN A 136 -5.49 4.64 8.45
N LEU A 137 -6.69 4.43 9.01
CA LEU A 137 -6.88 4.09 10.43
C LEU A 137 -6.10 5.05 11.37
N LEU A 138 -6.00 6.29 10.98
CA LEU A 138 -5.45 7.38 11.76
C LEU A 138 -6.52 8.48 11.86
N THR A 139 -6.81 8.94 13.05
CA THR A 139 -7.83 9.98 13.26
C THR A 139 -7.33 11.34 12.78
N ASN A 140 -8.19 12.11 12.10
CA ASN A 140 -7.83 13.44 11.62
C ASN A 140 -8.05 14.55 12.69
N TYR A 141 -8.58 14.22 13.86
CA TYR A 141 -8.89 15.19 14.91
C TYR A 141 -7.89 15.18 16.06
N ASP A 142 -7.18 14.08 16.30
CA ASP A 142 -6.18 13.96 17.35
C ASP A 142 -4.94 13.12 16.96
N GLN A 143 -4.90 12.67 15.68
CA GLN A 143 -3.78 11.95 15.10
C GLN A 143 -3.40 10.66 15.87
N THR A 144 -4.40 9.99 16.44
CA THR A 144 -4.22 8.69 17.10
C THR A 144 -4.57 7.53 16.19
N VAL A 145 -3.94 6.38 16.42
CA VAL A 145 -4.26 5.13 15.73
C VAL A 145 -5.69 4.72 16.04
N CYS A 146 -6.47 4.40 15.00
CA CYS A 146 -7.90 4.10 15.10
C CYS A 146 -8.15 2.59 15.02
N ALA A 147 -8.87 2.05 16.00
CA ALA A 147 -9.28 0.65 16.02
C ALA A 147 -10.44 0.30 15.05
N GLY A 148 -10.89 1.26 14.25
CA GLY A 148 -12.01 1.10 13.33
C GLY A 148 -13.27 1.90 13.71
N PRO A 149 -14.41 1.67 13.04
CA PRO A 149 -15.64 2.40 13.29
C PRO A 149 -16.27 2.07 14.66
N ASP A 150 -16.41 3.09 15.52
CA ASP A 150 -17.26 3.01 16.71
C ASP A 150 -18.62 3.68 16.39
N ARG A 151 -19.63 2.86 16.07
CA ARG A 151 -20.96 3.31 15.61
C ARG A 151 -20.91 4.40 14.53
N PHE A 152 -19.76 4.56 13.87
CA PHE A 152 -19.41 5.60 12.89
C PHE A 152 -19.40 7.05 13.45
N LEU A 153 -19.49 7.25 14.75
CA LEU A 153 -19.41 8.57 15.36
C LEU A 153 -17.99 9.14 15.29
N ASN A 154 -16.98 8.32 15.59
CA ASN A 154 -15.58 8.66 15.40
C ASN A 154 -15.24 8.92 13.92
N CYS A 155 -15.80 8.13 12.99
CA CYS A 155 -15.63 8.32 11.55
C CYS A 155 -16.24 9.65 11.08
N SER A 156 -17.38 10.05 11.63
CA SER A 156 -18.03 11.34 11.34
C SER A 156 -17.17 12.51 11.81
N LYS A 157 -16.64 12.45 13.05
CA LYS A 157 -15.68 13.44 13.56
C LYS A 157 -14.46 13.55 12.68
N CYS A 158 -13.90 12.40 12.29
CA CYS A 158 -12.73 12.29 11.42
C CYS A 158 -12.99 12.92 10.04
N THR A 159 -14.17 12.70 9.46
CA THR A 159 -14.59 13.28 8.18
C THR A 159 -14.72 14.80 8.26
N LEU A 160 -15.34 15.32 9.33
CA LEU A 160 -15.46 16.76 9.56
C LEU A 160 -14.09 17.42 9.78
N ALA A 161 -13.21 16.80 10.55
CA ALA A 161 -11.86 17.31 10.77
C ALA A 161 -11.07 17.37 9.45
N ARG A 162 -11.15 16.33 8.62
CA ARG A 162 -10.51 16.32 7.29
C ARG A 162 -11.05 17.37 6.33
N ALA A 163 -12.33 17.72 6.48
CA ALA A 163 -12.96 18.78 5.69
C ALA A 163 -12.70 20.19 6.25
N ASN A 164 -11.95 20.33 7.35
CA ASN A 164 -11.77 21.57 8.09
C ASN A 164 -13.09 22.19 8.60
N LEU A 165 -14.03 21.33 8.99
CA LEU A 165 -15.38 21.71 9.44
C LEU A 165 -15.68 21.25 10.88
N PRO A 166 -14.77 21.43 11.88
CA PRO A 166 -15.00 20.96 13.25
C PRO A 166 -16.19 21.66 13.94
N GLN A 167 -16.56 22.87 13.50
CA GLN A 167 -17.72 23.62 13.99
C GLN A 167 -19.07 22.92 13.73
N PHE A 168 -19.11 21.97 12.80
CA PHE A 168 -20.30 21.16 12.53
C PHE A 168 -20.39 19.89 13.39
N ALA A 169 -19.73 19.84 14.55
CA ALA A 169 -19.82 18.72 15.49
C ALA A 169 -21.25 18.24 15.81
N PRO A 170 -22.29 19.10 15.88
CA PRO A 170 -23.67 18.67 16.05
C PRO A 170 -24.21 17.77 14.93
N ALA A 171 -23.60 17.81 13.72
CA ALA A 171 -23.97 16.96 12.59
C ALA A 171 -23.36 15.53 12.66
N VAL A 172 -22.50 15.24 13.64
CA VAL A 172 -21.82 13.93 13.79
C VAL A 172 -22.80 12.75 13.76
N PRO A 173 -23.94 12.74 14.50
CA PRO A 173 -24.85 11.61 14.44
C PRO A 173 -25.51 11.43 13.05
N ALA A 174 -25.83 12.53 12.36
CA ALA A 174 -26.44 12.48 11.03
C ALA A 174 -25.46 11.95 9.97
N LEU A 175 -24.17 12.31 10.08
CA LEU A 175 -23.12 11.81 9.17
C LEU A 175 -22.77 10.35 9.41
N ALA A 176 -23.07 9.77 10.56
CA ALA A 176 -22.83 8.36 10.85
C ALA A 176 -23.65 7.43 9.94
N LEU A 177 -24.86 7.81 9.55
CA LEU A 177 -25.76 7.01 8.71
C LEU A 177 -25.19 6.78 7.30
N PRO A 178 -24.80 7.81 6.51
CA PRO A 178 -24.20 7.59 5.19
C PRO A 178 -22.84 6.87 5.26
N LEU A 179 -22.05 7.06 6.31
CA LEU A 179 -20.80 6.30 6.48
C LEU A 179 -21.05 4.83 6.79
N ARG A 180 -22.07 4.52 7.62
CA ARG A 180 -22.50 3.15 7.87
C ARG A 180 -23.01 2.47 6.59
N TRP A 181 -23.83 3.18 5.81
CA TRP A 181 -24.30 2.68 4.53
C TRP A 181 -23.14 2.41 3.55
N ARG A 182 -22.17 3.36 3.45
CA ARG A 182 -20.96 3.17 2.66
C ARG A 182 -20.25 1.86 3.04
N ASN A 183 -19.97 1.69 4.32
CA ASN A 183 -19.25 0.52 4.80
C ASN A 183 -20.03 -0.78 4.55
N GLY A 184 -21.35 -0.78 4.74
CA GLY A 184 -22.19 -1.93 4.42
C GLY A 184 -22.10 -2.33 2.94
N ARG A 185 -22.13 -1.35 2.01
CA ARG A 185 -22.00 -1.60 0.57
C ARG A 185 -20.62 -2.13 0.19
N LEU A 186 -19.54 -1.54 0.75
CA LEU A 186 -18.18 -2.00 0.50
C LEU A 186 -17.91 -3.38 1.11
N HIS A 187 -18.45 -3.65 2.29
CA HIS A 187 -18.37 -4.98 2.91
C HIS A 187 -19.05 -6.04 2.04
N GLN A 188 -20.24 -5.76 1.48
CA GLN A 188 -20.91 -6.68 0.53
C GLN A 188 -20.03 -6.93 -0.70
N ALA A 189 -19.36 -5.92 -1.25
CA ALA A 189 -18.45 -6.11 -2.36
C ALA A 189 -17.29 -7.06 -2.02
N LEU A 190 -16.73 -6.98 -0.81
CA LEU A 190 -15.71 -7.92 -0.34
C LEU A 190 -16.30 -9.34 -0.09
N LEU A 191 -17.52 -9.44 0.42
CA LEU A 191 -18.19 -10.74 0.59
C LEU A 191 -18.46 -11.45 -0.75
N HIS A 192 -18.70 -10.73 -1.83
CA HIS A 192 -18.91 -11.29 -3.16
C HIS A 192 -17.61 -11.58 -3.93
N ALA A 193 -16.47 -10.99 -3.55
CA ALA A 193 -15.20 -11.35 -4.15
C ALA A 193 -14.95 -12.86 -4.02
N SER A 194 -14.38 -13.49 -5.02
CA SER A 194 -14.07 -14.94 -4.97
C SER A 194 -13.00 -15.25 -3.92
N LYS A 195 -11.97 -14.42 -3.84
CA LYS A 195 -10.93 -14.44 -2.81
C LYS A 195 -10.48 -13.01 -2.51
N LEU A 196 -9.85 -12.84 -1.35
CA LEU A 196 -9.19 -11.62 -0.92
C LEU A 196 -7.71 -11.94 -0.69
N ILE A 197 -6.83 -11.03 -1.05
CA ILE A 197 -5.39 -11.13 -0.77
C ILE A 197 -5.04 -10.09 0.29
N ALA A 198 -4.43 -10.53 1.38
CA ALA A 198 -3.82 -9.67 2.37
C ALA A 198 -2.29 -9.69 2.20
N PRO A 199 -1.62 -8.52 2.18
CA PRO A 199 -0.16 -8.46 2.01
C PRO A 199 0.61 -8.91 3.26
N ALA A 200 -0.05 -9.04 4.42
CA ALA A 200 0.54 -9.45 5.69
C ALA A 200 -0.54 -10.07 6.61
N GLU A 201 -0.12 -10.85 7.63
CA GLU A 201 -1.07 -11.51 8.55
C GLU A 201 -1.84 -10.48 9.37
N PHE A 202 -1.19 -9.41 9.86
CA PHE A 202 -1.86 -8.30 10.55
C PHE A 202 -3.04 -7.73 9.75
N VAL A 203 -2.89 -7.56 8.44
CA VAL A 203 -3.97 -7.04 7.58
C VAL A 203 -5.12 -8.03 7.52
N LYS A 204 -4.84 -9.33 7.36
CA LYS A 204 -5.86 -10.38 7.40
C LYS A 204 -6.59 -10.41 8.74
N GLU A 205 -5.86 -10.46 9.84
CA GLU A 205 -6.45 -10.46 11.19
C GLU A 205 -7.32 -9.24 11.42
N TRP A 206 -6.85 -8.07 10.98
CA TRP A 206 -7.59 -6.83 11.12
C TRP A 206 -8.93 -6.89 10.38
N TYR A 207 -8.96 -7.38 9.13
CA TYR A 207 -10.19 -7.54 8.37
C TYR A 207 -11.09 -8.66 8.90
N VAL A 208 -10.53 -9.75 9.42
CA VAL A 208 -11.29 -10.82 10.09
C VAL A 208 -11.98 -10.29 11.35
N ASN A 209 -11.29 -9.51 12.17
CA ASN A 209 -11.85 -8.87 13.37
C ASN A 209 -12.95 -7.85 13.03
N HIS A 210 -13.03 -7.42 11.76
CA HIS A 210 -14.08 -6.53 11.26
C HIS A 210 -15.13 -7.25 10.40
N GLY A 211 -15.29 -8.57 10.55
CA GLY A 211 -16.42 -9.35 10.06
C GLY A 211 -16.22 -10.07 8.73
N LEU A 212 -14.97 -10.13 8.21
CA LEU A 212 -14.67 -11.00 7.08
C LEU A 212 -14.26 -12.40 7.54
N SER A 213 -14.52 -13.40 6.72
CA SER A 213 -14.17 -14.78 7.03
C SER A 213 -12.70 -15.05 6.72
N ALA A 214 -11.98 -15.68 7.68
CA ALA A 214 -10.55 -15.97 7.55
C ALA A 214 -10.21 -16.85 6.33
N HIS A 215 -11.08 -17.83 5.98
CA HIS A 215 -10.87 -18.72 4.82
C HIS A 215 -11.01 -18.02 3.47
N LYS A 216 -11.58 -16.83 3.45
CA LYS A 216 -11.72 -16.01 2.25
C LYS A 216 -10.46 -15.18 1.96
N ILE A 217 -9.63 -14.97 2.97
CA ILE A 217 -8.44 -14.11 2.90
C ILE A 217 -7.19 -14.98 2.84
N GLU A 218 -6.47 -14.92 1.73
CA GLU A 218 -5.15 -15.53 1.54
C GLU A 218 -4.07 -14.52 1.87
N VAL A 219 -3.07 -14.91 2.64
CA VAL A 219 -1.91 -14.04 2.92
C VAL A 219 -0.85 -14.32 1.87
N LEU A 220 -0.67 -13.36 0.96
CA LEU A 220 0.34 -13.41 -0.09
C LEU A 220 1.19 -12.13 -0.02
N PRO A 221 2.34 -12.17 0.67
CA PRO A 221 3.25 -11.03 0.70
C PRO A 221 3.68 -10.63 -0.71
N PRO A 222 3.64 -9.35 -1.08
CA PRO A 222 4.10 -8.88 -2.37
C PRO A 222 5.54 -9.24 -2.65
N GLY A 223 5.79 -9.74 -3.85
CA GLY A 223 7.13 -9.95 -4.36
C GLY A 223 7.76 -8.64 -4.83
N LEU A 224 9.08 -8.64 -4.88
CA LEU A 224 9.89 -7.49 -5.25
C LEU A 224 10.78 -7.83 -6.45
N ASP A 225 10.85 -6.89 -7.39
CA ASP A 225 11.85 -6.91 -8.46
C ASP A 225 13.06 -6.09 -8.00
N TYR A 226 14.16 -6.77 -7.66
CA TYR A 226 15.34 -6.15 -7.10
C TYR A 226 16.61 -6.60 -7.83
N PRO A 227 17.59 -5.70 -8.03
CA PRO A 227 18.85 -6.00 -8.67
C PRO A 227 19.77 -6.81 -7.73
N GLU A 228 20.82 -7.34 -8.28
CA GLU A 228 21.95 -7.79 -7.47
C GLU A 228 22.51 -6.63 -6.64
N LYS A 229 22.95 -6.95 -5.42
CA LYS A 229 23.54 -5.94 -4.53
C LYS A 229 24.78 -5.34 -5.20
N PRO A 230 24.82 -4.01 -5.42
CA PRO A 230 25.99 -3.36 -5.98
C PRO A 230 27.18 -3.42 -5.01
N ALA A 231 28.39 -3.51 -5.56
CA ALA A 231 29.60 -3.39 -4.77
C ALA A 231 29.72 -1.93 -4.27
N VAL A 232 29.82 -1.78 -2.95
CA VAL A 232 29.96 -0.46 -2.31
C VAL A 232 31.33 -0.38 -1.64
N PRO A 233 32.10 0.71 -1.84
CA PRO A 233 33.33 0.93 -1.11
C PRO A 233 33.09 0.95 0.40
N PRO A 234 33.99 0.38 1.22
CA PRO A 234 33.93 0.53 2.67
C PRO A 234 33.87 2.00 3.08
N HIS A 235 33.12 2.30 4.13
CA HIS A 235 33.04 3.61 4.73
C HIS A 235 33.21 3.51 6.25
N ASP A 236 33.77 4.54 6.87
CA ASP A 236 34.05 4.55 8.30
C ASP A 236 32.91 5.13 9.14
N ASN A 237 32.00 5.90 8.50
CA ASN A 237 30.89 6.55 9.18
C ASN A 237 29.70 5.61 9.29
N PHE A 238 29.01 5.61 10.45
CA PHE A 238 27.74 4.92 10.61
C PHE A 238 26.63 5.68 9.87
N ARG A 239 26.02 5.03 8.85
CA ARG A 239 25.02 5.64 7.98
C ARG A 239 23.64 5.10 8.25
N VAL A 240 22.74 5.98 8.62
CA VAL A 240 21.32 5.72 8.84
C VAL A 240 20.54 6.21 7.63
N GLY A 241 19.69 5.37 7.07
CA GLY A 241 18.86 5.70 5.92
C GLY A 241 17.36 5.73 6.24
N TYR A 242 16.64 6.61 5.53
CA TYR A 242 15.20 6.62 5.45
C TYR A 242 14.78 6.78 3.99
N VAL A 243 13.82 5.97 3.53
CA VAL A 243 13.23 6.06 2.19
C VAL A 243 11.71 6.03 2.32
N GLY A 244 11.04 7.08 1.86
CA GLY A 244 9.57 7.14 1.91
C GLY A 244 9.00 8.54 1.83
N GLY A 245 7.69 8.67 1.97
CA GLY A 245 7.02 9.96 2.02
C GLY A 245 7.44 10.76 3.25
N LEU A 246 7.83 12.02 3.04
CA LEU A 246 8.18 12.94 4.12
C LEU A 246 6.90 13.55 4.69
N SER A 247 6.25 12.84 5.62
CA SER A 247 5.00 13.25 6.26
C SER A 247 4.96 12.84 7.72
N TRP A 248 4.13 13.53 8.50
CA TRP A 248 4.07 13.37 9.95
C TRP A 248 3.81 11.91 10.39
N GLN A 249 2.84 11.26 9.77
CA GLN A 249 2.46 9.88 10.11
C GLN A 249 3.55 8.84 9.82
N LYS A 250 4.52 9.18 8.97
CA LYS A 250 5.70 8.34 8.72
C LYS A 250 6.77 8.48 9.81
N GLY A 251 6.60 9.41 10.75
CA GLY A 251 7.45 9.53 11.94
C GLY A 251 8.88 10.04 11.69
N VAL A 252 9.13 10.71 10.55
CA VAL A 252 10.49 11.16 10.19
C VAL A 252 11.06 12.13 11.24
N HIS A 253 10.22 12.95 11.88
CA HIS A 253 10.63 13.83 12.98
C HIS A 253 11.17 13.03 14.18
N VAL A 254 10.54 11.88 14.52
CA VAL A 254 11.02 11.00 15.59
C VAL A 254 12.43 10.48 15.26
N LEU A 255 12.68 10.13 13.98
CA LEU A 255 14.01 9.72 13.52
C LEU A 255 15.03 10.86 13.63
N VAL A 256 14.69 12.06 13.15
CA VAL A 256 15.60 13.22 13.18
C VAL A 256 15.97 13.58 14.63
N GLU A 257 15.00 13.62 15.53
CA GLU A 257 15.21 13.90 16.95
C GLU A 257 16.07 12.82 17.63
N ALA A 258 15.82 11.55 17.34
CA ALA A 258 16.61 10.44 17.87
C ALA A 258 18.06 10.47 17.34
N PHE A 259 18.22 10.73 16.04
CA PHE A 259 19.53 10.80 15.40
C PHE A 259 20.41 11.94 15.93
N ASN A 260 19.84 13.06 16.37
CA ASN A 260 20.58 14.17 16.98
C ASN A 260 21.33 13.77 18.26
N GLN A 261 20.98 12.63 18.88
CA GLN A 261 21.65 12.11 20.09
C GLN A 261 22.88 11.25 19.74
N LEU A 262 23.12 10.93 18.46
CA LEU A 262 24.27 10.14 18.01
C LEU A 262 25.53 11.04 17.86
N PRO A 263 26.75 10.43 17.84
CA PRO A 263 27.99 11.14 17.55
C PRO A 263 27.97 11.89 16.23
N GLU A 264 28.75 12.98 16.12
CA GLU A 264 28.81 13.80 14.90
C GLU A 264 29.34 13.06 13.67
N THR A 265 30.04 11.96 13.88
CA THR A 265 30.55 11.10 12.80
C THR A 265 29.46 10.27 12.11
N ALA A 266 28.28 10.11 12.72
CA ALA A 266 27.16 9.43 12.09
C ALA A 266 26.50 10.31 11.02
N GLU A 267 25.95 9.67 9.98
CA GLU A 267 25.26 10.32 8.87
C GLU A 267 23.78 9.87 8.82
N LEU A 268 22.87 10.82 8.59
CA LEU A 268 21.46 10.53 8.32
C LEU A 268 21.08 10.96 6.91
N TRP A 269 20.61 10.02 6.10
CA TRP A 269 20.18 10.26 4.74
C TRP A 269 18.66 10.07 4.62
N LEU A 270 17.96 11.11 4.15
CA LEU A 270 16.50 11.12 3.98
C LEU A 270 16.15 11.22 2.50
N ALA A 271 15.61 10.15 1.94
CA ALA A 271 15.11 10.11 0.58
C ALA A 271 13.57 10.15 0.58
N GLY A 272 13.00 11.17 -0.07
CA GLY A 272 11.56 11.36 -0.20
C GLY A 272 11.24 12.64 -0.95
N ASP A 273 10.02 12.73 -1.49
CA ASP A 273 9.60 13.91 -2.25
C ASP A 273 9.35 15.10 -1.29
N PRO A 274 10.15 16.18 -1.35
CA PRO A 274 10.00 17.33 -0.47
C PRO A 274 8.75 18.17 -0.79
N GLU A 275 8.20 18.03 -1.99
CA GLU A 275 7.01 18.77 -2.43
C GLU A 275 5.71 18.15 -1.91
N PHE A 276 5.78 16.96 -1.29
CA PHE A 276 4.60 16.29 -0.73
C PHE A 276 4.03 17.05 0.49
N ASP A 277 4.90 17.53 1.38
CA ASP A 277 4.56 18.38 2.54
C ASP A 277 5.73 19.34 2.83
N PRO A 278 5.82 20.47 2.10
CA PRO A 278 6.95 21.40 2.19
C PRO A 278 7.12 22.02 3.58
N ASP A 279 6.02 22.27 4.31
CA ASP A 279 6.08 22.85 5.65
C ASP A 279 6.67 21.85 6.65
N TYR A 280 6.29 20.59 6.57
CA TYR A 280 6.86 19.54 7.39
C TYR A 280 8.35 19.32 7.07
N VAL A 281 8.72 19.30 5.79
CA VAL A 281 10.14 19.20 5.38
C VAL A 281 10.96 20.37 5.89
N LYS A 282 10.41 21.59 5.89
CA LYS A 282 11.07 22.76 6.47
C LYS A 282 11.31 22.59 7.98
N GLN A 283 10.33 22.06 8.71
CA GLN A 283 10.49 21.74 10.14
C GLN A 283 11.59 20.69 10.35
N LEU A 284 11.62 19.61 9.57
CA LEU A 284 12.66 18.59 9.66
C LEU A 284 14.07 19.16 9.44
N LYS A 285 14.24 20.04 8.44
CA LYS A 285 15.53 20.72 8.16
C LYS A 285 16.00 21.61 9.30
N MET A 286 15.07 22.17 10.06
CA MET A 286 15.38 23.01 11.24
C MET A 286 15.64 22.17 12.50
N ALA A 287 15.15 20.94 12.55
CA ALA A 287 15.17 20.10 13.74
C ALA A 287 16.50 19.34 13.93
N GLY A 288 17.31 19.15 12.87
CA GLY A 288 18.54 18.38 13.04
C GLY A 288 19.43 18.25 11.81
N ARG A 289 20.48 17.46 11.99
CA ARG A 289 21.51 17.17 10.98
C ARG A 289 21.09 15.97 10.12
N ALA A 290 20.45 16.24 9.01
CA ALA A 290 20.12 15.21 8.03
C ALA A 290 20.47 15.69 6.62
N THR A 291 20.94 14.80 5.79
CA THR A 291 21.12 15.02 4.36
C THR A 291 19.86 14.65 3.62
N PHE A 292 19.21 15.63 2.99
CA PHE A 292 18.01 15.42 2.20
C PHE A 292 18.40 15.12 0.75
N LEU A 293 18.13 13.88 0.31
CA LEU A 293 18.46 13.41 -1.03
C LEU A 293 17.36 13.75 -2.07
N GLY A 294 16.21 14.25 -1.60
CA GLY A 294 15.08 14.52 -2.48
C GLY A 294 14.37 13.23 -2.95
N LYS A 295 13.59 13.34 -4.00
CA LYS A 295 12.93 12.23 -4.65
C LYS A 295 13.93 11.45 -5.50
N LEU A 296 14.23 10.23 -5.11
CA LEU A 296 15.10 9.32 -5.85
C LEU A 296 14.30 8.48 -6.85
N ASP A 297 14.89 8.19 -7.99
CA ASP A 297 14.39 7.14 -8.88
C ASP A 297 14.73 5.73 -8.32
N ARG A 298 14.25 4.68 -8.97
CA ARG A 298 14.42 3.31 -8.47
C ARG A 298 15.90 2.89 -8.38
N THR A 299 16.72 3.28 -9.35
CA THR A 299 18.15 2.95 -9.36
C THR A 299 18.86 3.63 -8.20
N ALA A 300 18.62 4.92 -8.02
CA ALA A 300 19.22 5.69 -6.93
C ALA A 300 18.75 5.21 -5.54
N VAL A 301 17.51 4.70 -5.41
CA VAL A 301 17.06 4.04 -4.18
C VAL A 301 17.90 2.81 -3.87
N TRP A 302 18.16 1.93 -4.85
CA TRP A 302 19.00 0.75 -4.65
C TRP A 302 20.43 1.10 -4.29
N GLU A 303 21.01 2.11 -4.96
CA GLU A 303 22.35 2.62 -4.67
C GLU A 303 22.44 3.20 -3.25
N MET A 304 21.44 3.96 -2.81
CA MET A 304 21.36 4.47 -1.44
C MET A 304 21.27 3.34 -0.42
N LEU A 305 20.34 2.40 -0.63
CA LEU A 305 20.15 1.27 0.28
C LEU A 305 21.41 0.44 0.45
N ALA A 306 22.17 0.24 -0.62
CA ALA A 306 23.43 -0.49 -0.55
C ALA A 306 24.53 0.23 0.27
N GLN A 307 24.42 1.56 0.45
CA GLN A 307 25.43 2.40 1.09
C GLN A 307 25.15 2.72 2.56
N VAL A 308 23.98 2.36 3.08
CA VAL A 308 23.62 2.60 4.49
C VAL A 308 23.83 1.37 5.36
N ASP A 309 24.06 1.56 6.64
CA ASP A 309 24.24 0.49 7.62
C ASP A 309 22.92 -0.03 8.15
N VAL A 310 21.91 0.83 8.22
CA VAL A 310 20.59 0.53 8.75
C VAL A 310 19.54 1.42 8.09
N ILE A 311 18.37 0.86 7.81
CA ILE A 311 17.17 1.62 7.43
C ILE A 311 16.27 1.79 8.64
N VAL A 312 15.68 2.98 8.80
CA VAL A 312 14.70 3.24 9.88
C VAL A 312 13.32 3.42 9.29
N VAL A 313 12.33 2.72 9.89
CA VAL A 313 10.90 2.81 9.54
C VAL A 313 10.12 3.24 10.79
N PRO A 314 10.06 4.55 11.09
CA PRO A 314 9.51 5.07 12.33
C PRO A 314 8.02 5.39 12.26
N SER A 315 7.26 4.63 11.50
CA SER A 315 5.83 4.87 11.23
C SER A 315 4.99 4.96 12.51
N LEU A 316 4.11 5.98 12.57
CA LEU A 316 3.19 6.25 13.68
C LEU A 316 1.77 5.76 13.42
N TRP A 317 1.54 5.09 12.30
CA TRP A 317 0.24 4.60 11.86
C TRP A 317 0.33 3.16 11.35
N TYR A 318 -0.83 2.51 11.15
CA TYR A 318 -0.86 1.18 10.54
C TYR A 318 -0.52 1.25 9.05
N GLU A 319 0.61 0.66 8.72
CA GLU A 319 0.98 0.34 7.34
C GLU A 319 0.37 -1.01 6.94
N THR A 320 0.34 -1.29 5.64
CA THR A 320 -0.16 -2.57 5.13
C THR A 320 0.91 -3.47 4.55
N PHE A 321 2.04 -2.92 4.08
CA PHE A 321 3.18 -3.74 3.64
C PHE A 321 4.54 -3.08 3.78
N VAL A 322 4.79 -1.86 3.54
CA VAL A 322 6.10 -1.16 3.65
C VAL A 322 7.20 -1.81 2.79
N PHE A 323 7.16 -1.55 1.48
CA PHE A 323 8.14 -2.11 0.53
C PHE A 323 9.60 -1.86 0.91
N VAL A 324 9.92 -0.72 1.54
CA VAL A 324 11.29 -0.38 1.93
C VAL A 324 11.93 -1.40 2.89
N ILE A 325 11.16 -2.14 3.68
CA ILE A 325 11.69 -3.23 4.51
C ILE A 325 12.19 -4.37 3.61
N SER A 326 11.40 -4.78 2.60
CA SER A 326 11.86 -5.78 1.62
C SER A 326 13.06 -5.26 0.82
N GLU A 327 13.04 -4.00 0.44
CA GLU A 327 14.12 -3.36 -0.33
C GLU A 327 15.41 -3.32 0.48
N ALA A 328 15.36 -2.97 1.77
CA ALA A 328 16.51 -3.02 2.66
C ALA A 328 17.04 -4.46 2.82
N PHE A 329 16.15 -5.42 3.04
CA PHE A 329 16.52 -6.84 3.17
C PHE A 329 17.12 -7.40 1.88
N ALA A 330 16.62 -7.02 0.71
CA ALA A 330 17.21 -7.38 -0.58
C ALA A 330 18.66 -6.90 -0.70
N MET A 331 18.99 -5.74 -0.13
CA MET A 331 20.35 -5.19 -0.09
C MET A 331 21.16 -5.69 1.13
N GLY A 332 20.63 -6.59 1.95
CA GLY A 332 21.29 -7.10 3.15
C GLY A 332 21.46 -6.04 4.23
N VAL A 333 20.54 -5.07 4.31
CA VAL A 333 20.55 -3.96 5.28
C VAL A 333 19.51 -4.22 6.35
N PRO A 334 19.89 -4.27 7.65
CA PRO A 334 18.95 -4.46 8.74
C PRO A 334 18.05 -3.23 8.92
N VAL A 335 16.92 -3.44 9.61
CA VAL A 335 15.91 -2.39 9.79
C VAL A 335 15.67 -2.11 11.28
N ILE A 336 15.65 -0.83 11.67
CA ILE A 336 15.05 -0.41 12.94
C ILE A 336 13.63 0.08 12.64
N ALA A 337 12.63 -0.48 13.31
CA ALA A 337 11.24 -0.24 12.97
C ALA A 337 10.36 0.01 14.21
N SER A 338 9.30 0.80 14.02
CA SER A 338 8.24 0.92 15.02
C SER A 338 7.56 -0.44 15.25
N ASP A 339 7.41 -0.85 16.50
CA ASP A 339 6.65 -2.05 16.86
C ASP A 339 5.14 -1.79 16.76
N LEU A 340 4.65 -1.72 15.52
CA LEU A 340 3.28 -1.33 15.22
C LEU A 340 2.74 -2.09 13.98
N GLY A 341 1.76 -2.96 14.18
CA GLY A 341 1.07 -3.67 13.11
C GLY A 341 2.03 -4.39 12.15
N VAL A 342 1.86 -4.22 10.86
CA VAL A 342 2.70 -4.86 9.83
C VAL A 342 4.18 -4.48 9.97
N VAL A 343 4.50 -3.28 10.43
CA VAL A 343 5.89 -2.82 10.57
C VAL A 343 6.62 -3.69 11.61
N GLY A 344 5.98 -3.91 12.78
CA GLY A 344 6.50 -4.81 13.81
C GLY A 344 6.50 -6.29 13.41
N GLU A 345 5.47 -6.74 12.67
CA GLU A 345 5.38 -8.11 12.15
C GLU A 345 6.54 -8.47 11.20
N ARG A 346 7.02 -7.51 10.41
CA ARG A 346 7.99 -7.77 9.35
C ARG A 346 9.45 -7.73 9.78
N VAL A 347 9.73 -7.26 10.99
CA VAL A 347 11.09 -7.18 11.54
C VAL A 347 11.22 -8.09 12.75
N ARG A 348 12.07 -9.09 12.66
CA ARG A 348 12.33 -10.02 13.76
C ARG A 348 13.36 -9.38 14.72
N HIS A 349 12.86 -8.88 15.85
CA HIS A 349 13.68 -8.18 16.84
C HIS A 349 14.91 -8.98 17.27
N GLY A 350 16.10 -8.38 17.14
CA GLY A 350 17.37 -9.02 17.47
C GLY A 350 17.86 -10.08 16.46
N VAL A 351 17.14 -10.28 15.36
CA VAL A 351 17.49 -11.27 14.31
C VAL A 351 17.86 -10.60 13.00
N ASP A 352 16.98 -9.80 12.39
CA ASP A 352 17.23 -9.07 11.14
C ASP A 352 17.00 -7.57 11.27
N GLY A 353 16.65 -7.13 12.48
CA GLY A 353 16.47 -5.73 12.82
C GLY A 353 16.15 -5.53 14.30
N LEU A 354 15.83 -4.29 14.66
CA LEU A 354 15.46 -3.92 16.01
C LEU A 354 14.10 -3.21 16.02
N LEU A 355 13.29 -3.47 17.03
CA LEU A 355 12.01 -2.82 17.24
C LEU A 355 12.10 -1.79 18.37
N PHE A 356 11.28 -0.73 18.25
CA PHE A 356 11.09 0.28 19.30
C PHE A 356 9.62 0.72 19.36
N PRO A 357 9.12 1.23 20.51
CA PRO A 357 7.74 1.71 20.64
C PRO A 357 7.48 2.90 19.69
N PRO A 358 6.33 2.95 18.96
CA PRO A 358 6.02 4.04 18.06
C PRO A 358 6.09 5.41 18.71
N GLY A 359 6.83 6.35 18.12
CA GLY A 359 6.98 7.71 18.61
C GLY A 359 7.98 7.90 19.76
N ASP A 360 8.58 6.84 20.27
CA ASP A 360 9.55 6.92 21.36
C ASP A 360 10.95 7.29 20.81
N VAL A 361 11.25 8.58 20.84
CA VAL A 361 12.54 9.16 20.42
C VAL A 361 13.72 8.54 21.17
N ASN A 362 13.59 8.35 22.51
CA ASN A 362 14.69 7.85 23.33
C ASN A 362 14.99 6.39 23.05
N GLN A 363 13.96 5.55 22.90
CA GLN A 363 14.14 4.15 22.53
C GLN A 363 14.75 4.02 21.13
N LEU A 364 14.31 4.83 20.16
CA LEU A 364 14.91 4.84 18.82
C LEU A 364 16.39 5.27 18.89
N ALA A 365 16.72 6.31 19.66
CA ALA A 365 18.11 6.74 19.84
C ALA A 365 18.96 5.63 20.47
N GLN A 366 18.44 4.91 21.48
CA GLN A 366 19.13 3.76 22.08
C GLN A 366 19.38 2.64 21.06
N ARG A 367 18.41 2.32 20.17
CA ARG A 367 18.59 1.30 19.12
C ARG A 367 19.64 1.73 18.09
N LEU A 368 19.64 3.00 17.69
CA LEU A 368 20.64 3.54 16.80
C LEU A 368 22.04 3.53 17.42
N GLN A 369 22.18 3.97 18.68
CA GLN A 369 23.43 3.94 19.43
C GLN A 369 23.95 2.51 19.60
N GLN A 370 23.07 1.56 19.89
CA GLN A 370 23.41 0.13 20.03
C GLN A 370 24.06 -0.41 18.75
N LEU A 371 23.53 -0.07 17.55
CA LEU A 371 24.13 -0.51 16.29
C LEU A 371 25.38 0.25 15.91
N HIS A 372 25.50 1.52 16.31
CA HIS A 372 26.69 2.32 16.12
C HIS A 372 27.88 1.75 16.92
N ASP A 373 27.65 1.34 18.18
CA ASP A 373 28.71 0.92 19.10
C ASP A 373 29.03 -0.59 19.00
N ASP A 374 28.10 -1.41 18.54
CA ASP A 374 28.26 -2.87 18.45
C ASP A 374 28.21 -3.38 17.00
N LEU A 375 29.38 -3.38 16.37
CA LEU A 375 29.55 -3.90 15.00
C LEU A 375 29.28 -5.41 14.90
N ASN A 376 29.43 -6.18 16.00
CA ASN A 376 29.10 -7.61 16.00
C ASN A 376 27.59 -7.82 15.91
N LEU A 377 26.82 -7.01 16.65
CA LEU A 377 25.38 -7.03 16.54
C LEU A 377 24.94 -6.65 15.12
N LEU A 378 25.50 -5.58 14.55
CA LEU A 378 25.19 -5.18 13.17
C LEU A 378 25.50 -6.30 12.16
N ALA A 379 26.66 -6.96 12.29
CA ALA A 379 27.02 -8.10 11.45
C ALA A 379 26.07 -9.30 11.68
N HIS A 380 25.68 -9.57 12.91
CA HIS A 380 24.72 -10.61 13.25
C HIS A 380 23.37 -10.37 12.59
N LEU A 381 22.83 -9.16 12.68
CA LEU A 381 21.56 -8.82 12.03
C LEU A 381 21.64 -9.01 10.52
N ARG A 382 22.71 -8.52 9.87
CA ARG A 382 22.94 -8.67 8.42
C ARG A 382 22.96 -10.14 7.97
N GLN A 383 23.61 -11.02 8.74
CA GLN A 383 23.73 -12.45 8.43
C GLN A 383 22.39 -13.21 8.51
N ASN A 384 21.45 -12.72 9.30
CA ASN A 384 20.17 -13.38 9.53
C ASN A 384 19.02 -12.81 8.68
N ILE A 385 19.31 -11.84 7.81
CA ILE A 385 18.32 -11.32 6.86
C ILE A 385 17.95 -12.43 5.87
N LEU A 386 16.64 -12.67 5.76
CA LEU A 386 16.09 -13.54 4.73
C LEU A 386 15.83 -12.72 3.46
N SER A 387 16.21 -13.27 2.31
CA SER A 387 15.89 -12.66 1.02
C SER A 387 14.38 -12.51 0.87
N PRO A 388 13.90 -11.33 0.45
CA PRO A 388 12.48 -11.15 0.19
C PRO A 388 12.01 -11.99 -1.01
N LEU A 389 10.71 -12.27 -1.04
CA LEU A 389 10.08 -12.97 -2.15
C LEU A 389 10.30 -12.19 -3.45
N THR A 390 10.68 -12.90 -4.52
CA THR A 390 10.79 -12.29 -5.85
C THR A 390 9.41 -12.06 -6.47
N VAL A 391 9.32 -11.12 -7.40
CA VAL A 391 8.07 -10.88 -8.14
C VAL A 391 7.63 -12.12 -8.94
N THR A 392 8.56 -12.92 -9.43
CA THR A 392 8.27 -14.17 -10.19
C THR A 392 7.62 -15.22 -9.30
N GLU A 393 8.16 -15.45 -8.11
CA GLU A 393 7.58 -16.38 -7.12
C GLU A 393 6.19 -15.92 -6.68
N HIS A 394 6.05 -14.63 -6.39
CA HIS A 394 4.77 -14.05 -6.03
C HIS A 394 3.74 -14.17 -7.16
N ALA A 395 4.11 -13.85 -8.40
CA ALA A 395 3.24 -13.98 -9.56
C ALA A 395 2.77 -15.44 -9.77
N THR A 396 3.64 -16.40 -9.51
CA THR A 396 3.26 -17.83 -9.55
C THR A 396 2.21 -18.18 -8.50
N ALA A 397 2.38 -17.70 -7.27
CA ALA A 397 1.38 -17.90 -6.21
C ALA A 397 0.03 -17.25 -6.55
N VAL A 398 0.06 -16.03 -7.07
CA VAL A 398 -1.15 -15.29 -7.49
C VAL A 398 -1.82 -15.99 -8.69
N ALA A 399 -1.04 -16.46 -9.69
CA ALA A 399 -1.58 -17.19 -10.83
C ALA A 399 -2.26 -18.51 -10.44
N ASN A 400 -1.72 -19.23 -9.45
CA ASN A 400 -2.37 -20.42 -8.90
C ASN A 400 -3.70 -20.09 -8.26
N LEU A 401 -3.77 -18.99 -7.47
CA LEU A 401 -5.02 -18.53 -6.87
C LEU A 401 -6.06 -18.14 -7.94
N TYR A 402 -5.66 -17.53 -9.06
CA TYR A 402 -6.55 -17.26 -10.18
C TYR A 402 -7.08 -18.56 -10.80
N GLY A 403 -6.21 -19.55 -11.01
CA GLY A 403 -6.60 -20.86 -11.55
C GLY A 403 -7.66 -21.56 -10.70
N ASP A 404 -7.48 -21.54 -9.38
CA ASP A 404 -8.44 -22.11 -8.43
C ASP A 404 -9.81 -21.40 -8.51
N VAL A 405 -9.79 -20.06 -8.54
CA VAL A 405 -11.00 -19.25 -8.61
C VAL A 405 -11.76 -19.47 -9.92
N VAL A 406 -11.09 -19.49 -11.05
CA VAL A 406 -11.71 -19.71 -12.37
C VAL A 406 -12.29 -21.13 -12.45
N THR A 407 -11.58 -22.13 -11.94
CA THR A 407 -12.05 -23.53 -11.92
C THR A 407 -13.29 -23.70 -11.07
N LEU A 408 -13.31 -23.12 -9.87
CA LEU A 408 -14.48 -23.18 -8.98
C LEU A 408 -15.71 -22.47 -9.59
N THR A 409 -15.50 -21.33 -10.25
CA THR A 409 -16.59 -20.61 -10.93
C THR A 409 -17.21 -21.47 -12.04
N ALA A 410 -16.38 -22.08 -12.89
CA ALA A 410 -16.86 -22.96 -13.97
C ALA A 410 -17.59 -24.22 -13.46
N GLN A 411 -17.21 -24.76 -12.30
CA GLN A 411 -17.90 -25.89 -11.66
C GLN A 411 -19.28 -25.49 -11.15
N ASN A 412 -19.39 -24.33 -10.50
CA ASN A 412 -20.66 -23.82 -9.97
C ASN A 412 -21.67 -23.50 -11.09
N GLU A 413 -21.20 -23.00 -12.23
CA GLU A 413 -22.06 -22.79 -13.41
C GLU A 413 -22.63 -24.08 -13.97
N LYS A 414 -21.83 -25.15 -14.00
CA LYS A 414 -22.31 -26.48 -14.46
C LYS A 414 -23.37 -27.08 -13.53
N LEU A 415 -23.18 -26.91 -12.22
CA LEU A 415 -24.15 -27.39 -11.22
C LEU A 415 -25.44 -26.58 -11.27
N GLY A 416 -25.37 -25.26 -11.44
CA GLY A 416 -26.55 -24.40 -11.56
C GLY A 416 -27.36 -24.59 -12.86
N LYS A 417 -26.74 -25.12 -13.93
CA LYS A 417 -27.44 -25.48 -15.19
C LYS A 417 -28.08 -26.91 -15.16
N ALA A 418 -27.67 -27.72 -14.18
CA ALA A 418 -28.17 -29.12 -14.01
C ALA A 418 -29.31 -29.21 -12.99
N SER A 419 -29.61 -28.15 -12.25
CA SER A 419 -30.76 -28.00 -11.34
C SER A 419 -31.88 -27.19 -11.99
#